data_f3dcd52208df7bbf3cfc233ad6704907
#
_entry.id   f3dcd52208df7bbf3cfc233ad6704907
#
_cell.length_a   1.000
_cell.length_b   1.000
_cell.length_c   1.000
_cell.angle_alpha   90.00
_cell.angle_beta   90.00
_cell.angle_gamma   90.00
#
_symmetry.space_group_name_H-M   'P 1'
#
loop_
_entity.id
_entity.type
_entity.pdbx_description
1 polymer ?
#
loop_
_entity_poly.entity_id
_entity_poly.type
_entity_poly.pdbx_seq_one_letter_code
_entity_poly.pdbx_strand_id
1 'polypeptide(L)'
;MGEITNSYXGGTPSVSNRNYYGGNIPFIRSGEISLDKTELFITDDGLNNSSAKLVSKGDILYALYGATSGEVSMSLINGAINQAILAIQPHENFSSEFIIQWLKGEKLHIISSYLQGGQGNLSAEIVKKLVISLPKPQEQQKIGTFFTALDRYITIHQRK
;
A
#
# COMPACT_ATOMS: atom_id res chain seq x y z
N MET A 1 -2.29 -2.96 -14.54
CA MET A 1 -2.61 -3.19 -13.11
C MET A 1 -4.09 -3.02 -12.84
N GLY A 2 -4.71 -1.97 -13.32
CA GLY A 2 -6.11 -1.70 -13.02
C GLY A 2 -7.11 -2.74 -13.48
N GLU A 3 -6.75 -3.53 -14.47
CA GLU A 3 -7.65 -4.58 -14.97
C GLU A 3 -7.73 -5.78 -14.04
N ILE A 4 -6.74 -5.95 -13.16
CA ILE A 4 -6.67 -7.13 -12.30
C ILE A 4 -6.81 -6.77 -10.82
N THR A 5 -7.01 -5.50 -10.50
CA THR A 5 -7.13 -5.05 -9.12
C THR A 5 -8.20 -3.96 -9.00
N ASN A 6 -8.77 -3.85 -7.82
CA ASN A 6 -9.47 -2.62 -7.39
C ASN A 6 -8.51 -1.80 -6.56
N SER A 7 -8.54 -0.48 -6.71
CA SER A 7 -7.66 0.36 -5.91
C SER A 7 -8.35 1.68 -5.55
N TYR A 8 -7.97 2.23 -4.40
CA TYR A 8 -8.56 3.49 -3.92
C TYR A 8 -7.60 4.19 -2.96
N UNK A 9 -7.50 5.48 -2.86
CA UNK A 9 -6.73 6.17 -2.15
C UNK A 9 -7.42 6.38 -0.96
N GLY A 10 -6.86 6.97 0.01
CA GLY A 10 -7.41 7.33 1.29
C GLY A 10 -7.57 8.82 1.45
N GLY A 11 -7.69 9.24 2.67
CA GLY A 11 -7.83 10.66 3.00
C GLY A 11 -7.52 10.89 4.47
N THR A 12 -7.54 12.16 4.89
CA THR A 12 -7.16 12.53 6.24
C THR A 12 -8.29 13.33 6.89
N PRO A 13 -8.79 12.88 8.06
CA PRO A 13 -9.77 13.69 8.79
C PRO A 13 -9.14 15.03 9.19
N SER A 14 -9.96 16.07 9.26
CA SER A 14 -9.47 17.40 9.61
C SER A 14 -8.70 17.35 10.93
N VAL A 15 -7.43 17.79 10.90
CA VAL A 15 -6.60 17.76 12.09
C VAL A 15 -7.03 18.79 13.12
N SER A 16 -7.82 19.78 12.71
CA SER A 16 -8.31 20.78 13.64
C SER A 16 -9.49 20.30 14.48
N ASN A 17 -10.07 19.15 14.13
CA ASN A 17 -11.20 18.63 14.89
C ASN A 17 -10.71 17.49 15.79
N ARG A 18 -10.62 17.80 17.08
CA ARG A 18 -10.10 16.82 18.05
C ARG A 18 -10.99 15.60 18.18
N ASN A 19 -12.27 15.72 17.87
CA ASN A 19 -13.20 14.59 17.97
C ASN A 19 -12.97 13.54 16.90
N TYR A 20 -12.14 13.83 15.91
CA TYR A 20 -11.81 12.88 14.85
C TYR A 20 -10.64 11.98 15.19
N TYR A 21 -9.91 12.27 16.25
CA TYR A 21 -8.69 11.55 16.61
C TYR A 21 -8.78 10.95 18.01
N GLY A 22 -7.88 10.01 18.29
CA GLY A 22 -7.84 9.39 19.61
C GLY A 22 -8.83 8.27 19.79
N GLY A 23 -9.36 7.73 18.70
CA GLY A 23 -10.33 6.63 18.75
C GLY A 23 -9.68 5.27 18.69
N ASN A 24 -10.40 4.33 18.10
CA ASN A 24 -9.98 2.93 18.05
C ASN A 24 -9.54 2.44 16.68
N ILE A 25 -9.61 3.27 15.65
CA ILE A 25 -9.26 2.88 14.29
C ILE A 25 -7.82 3.28 14.02
N PRO A 26 -6.89 2.32 13.84
CA PRO A 26 -5.51 2.71 13.50
C PRO A 26 -5.49 3.52 12.22
N PHE A 27 -4.77 4.62 12.22
CA PHE A 27 -4.67 5.51 11.05
C PHE A 27 -3.29 5.36 10.45
N ILE A 28 -3.22 4.68 9.32
CA ILE A 28 -1.96 4.27 8.71
C ILE A 28 -1.46 5.38 7.80
N ARG A 29 -0.23 5.83 8.04
CA ARG A 29 0.44 6.80 7.17
C ARG A 29 1.50 6.09 6.35
N SER A 30 2.01 6.74 5.31
CA SER A 30 2.85 6.06 4.33
C SER A 30 4.12 5.46 4.93
N GLY A 31 4.67 6.05 5.97
CA GLY A 31 5.84 5.46 6.64
C GLY A 31 5.51 4.26 7.50
N GLU A 32 4.23 3.93 7.65
CA GLU A 32 3.79 2.85 8.53
C GLU A 32 3.20 1.67 7.78
N ILE A 33 3.25 1.65 6.46
CA ILE A 33 2.53 0.63 5.69
C ILE A 33 3.04 -0.79 5.95
N SER A 34 4.26 -0.93 6.45
CA SER A 34 4.82 -2.26 6.75
C SER A 34 4.78 -2.60 8.23
N LEU A 35 4.18 -1.75 9.05
CA LEU A 35 4.19 -1.92 10.51
C LEU A 35 2.88 -2.55 10.99
N ASP A 36 2.92 -3.13 12.17
CA ASP A 36 1.73 -3.72 12.77
C ASP A 36 1.07 -2.80 13.79
N LYS A 37 1.44 -1.51 13.79
CA LYS A 37 0.85 -0.52 14.67
C LYS A 37 0.99 0.86 14.04
N THR A 38 0.21 1.80 14.55
CA THR A 38 0.24 3.17 14.06
C THR A 38 0.41 4.11 15.23
N GLU A 39 0.96 5.29 14.93
CA GLU A 39 1.08 6.36 15.92
C GLU A 39 -0.27 7.00 16.19
N LEU A 40 -1.08 7.17 15.15
CA LEU A 40 -2.36 7.87 15.25
C LEU A 40 -3.52 6.89 15.17
N PHE A 41 -4.61 7.28 15.80
CA PHE A 41 -5.90 6.58 15.71
C PHE A 41 -6.97 7.60 15.40
N ILE A 42 -8.00 7.19 14.68
CA ILE A 42 -9.13 8.06 14.38
C ILE A 42 -10.39 7.44 14.96
N THR A 43 -11.41 8.29 15.09
CA THR A 43 -12.72 7.86 15.58
C THR A 43 -13.63 7.48 14.42
N ASP A 44 -14.77 6.86 14.74
CA ASP A 44 -15.81 6.64 13.74
C ASP A 44 -16.25 7.96 13.10
N ASP A 45 -16.36 9.02 13.92
CA ASP A 45 -16.69 10.34 13.38
C ASP A 45 -15.64 10.81 12.39
N GLY A 46 -14.37 10.62 12.71
CA GLY A 46 -13.29 11.00 11.81
C GLY A 46 -13.36 10.25 10.49
N LEU A 47 -13.60 8.95 10.58
CA LEU A 47 -13.75 8.14 9.37
C LEU A 47 -14.95 8.60 8.53
N ASN A 48 -16.09 8.81 9.17
CA ASN A 48 -17.33 9.11 8.46
C ASN A 48 -17.38 10.52 7.90
N ASN A 49 -16.56 11.42 8.42
CA ASN A 49 -16.56 12.82 7.99
C ASN A 49 -15.30 13.21 7.23
N SER A 50 -14.67 12.25 6.60
CA SER A 50 -13.47 12.51 5.81
C SER A 50 -13.45 11.56 4.61
N SER A 51 -12.41 11.66 3.81
CA SER A 51 -12.20 10.73 2.71
C SER A 51 -11.24 9.59 3.09
N ALA A 52 -10.91 9.43 4.37
CA ALA A 52 -10.17 8.26 4.82
C ALA A 52 -10.95 6.99 4.46
N LYS A 53 -10.23 5.94 4.13
CA LYS A 53 -10.84 4.68 3.71
C LYS A 53 -10.28 3.54 4.54
N LEU A 54 -11.14 2.59 4.84
CA LEU A 54 -10.72 1.39 5.57
C LEU A 54 -9.96 0.43 4.68
N VAL A 55 -9.01 -0.25 5.28
CA VAL A 55 -8.32 -1.39 4.67
C VAL A 55 -8.34 -2.54 5.66
N SER A 56 -8.14 -3.73 5.13
CA SER A 56 -8.09 -4.95 5.94
C SER A 56 -6.68 -5.52 5.92
N LYS A 57 -6.32 -6.20 6.98
CA LYS A 57 -5.10 -7.00 7.00
C LYS A 57 -5.08 -7.86 5.73
N GLY A 58 -3.96 -7.83 5.04
CA GLY A 58 -3.79 -8.55 3.78
C GLY A 58 -3.95 -7.70 2.54
N ASP A 59 -4.55 -6.51 2.65
CA ASP A 59 -4.59 -5.60 1.51
C ASP A 59 -3.19 -5.11 1.17
N ILE A 60 -2.96 -4.82 -0.10
CA ILE A 60 -1.68 -4.24 -0.54
C ILE A 60 -1.75 -2.73 -0.34
N LEU A 61 -0.74 -2.16 0.31
CA LEU A 61 -0.62 -0.73 0.52
C LEU A 61 0.57 -0.20 -0.27
N TYR A 62 0.34 0.83 -1.07
CA TYR A 62 1.34 1.40 -1.96
C TYR A 62 1.48 2.89 -1.66
N ALA A 63 2.69 3.33 -1.34
CA ALA A 63 2.94 4.73 -0.98
C ALA A 63 3.14 5.57 -2.23
N LEU A 64 2.45 6.70 -2.29
CA LEU A 64 2.41 7.54 -3.48
C LEU A 64 3.30 8.78 -3.38
N TYR A 65 3.56 9.29 -2.18
CA TYR A 65 4.10 10.64 -2.01
C TYR A 65 5.44 10.64 -1.30
N GLY A 66 6.27 11.59 -1.69
CA GLY A 66 7.47 11.97 -0.94
C GLY A 66 8.53 10.89 -0.93
N ALA A 67 9.27 10.83 0.15
CA ALA A 67 10.41 9.93 0.27
C ALA A 67 10.00 8.45 0.26
N THR A 68 8.74 8.15 0.58
CA THR A 68 8.25 6.79 0.57
C THR A 68 7.64 6.37 -0.77
N SER A 69 7.63 7.25 -1.77
CA SER A 69 7.03 6.92 -3.08
C SER A 69 7.55 5.60 -3.60
N GLY A 70 6.62 4.72 -3.99
CA GLY A 70 6.98 3.42 -4.54
C GLY A 70 7.20 2.31 -3.52
N GLU A 71 7.17 2.62 -2.24
CA GLU A 71 7.20 1.58 -1.20
C GLU A 71 5.89 0.82 -1.24
N VAL A 72 5.97 -0.48 -1.01
CA VAL A 72 4.78 -1.34 -1.06
C VAL A 72 4.89 -2.41 0.01
N SER A 73 3.75 -2.75 0.62
CA SER A 73 3.72 -3.77 1.66
C SER A 73 2.32 -4.33 1.76
N MET A 74 2.22 -5.53 2.31
CA MET A 74 0.93 -6.09 2.71
C MET A 74 0.57 -5.53 4.08
N SER A 75 -0.66 -5.04 4.22
CA SER A 75 -1.08 -4.51 5.52
C SER A 75 -1.10 -5.60 6.57
N LEU A 76 -0.50 -5.32 7.72
CA LEU A 76 -0.48 -6.25 8.85
C LEU A 76 -1.65 -6.03 9.79
N ILE A 77 -2.45 -4.98 9.57
CA ILE A 77 -3.54 -4.62 10.47
C ILE A 77 -4.76 -4.16 9.68
N ASN A 78 -5.90 -4.18 10.34
CA ASN A 78 -7.08 -3.46 9.87
C ASN A 78 -6.95 -2.01 10.31
N GLY A 79 -7.32 -1.07 9.46
CA GLY A 79 -7.21 0.33 9.81
C GLY A 79 -7.76 1.20 8.70
N ALA A 80 -7.40 2.49 8.76
CA ALA A 80 -7.77 3.46 7.73
C ALA A 80 -6.51 4.07 7.14
N ILE A 81 -6.57 4.49 5.89
CA ILE A 81 -5.38 5.01 5.19
C ILE A 81 -5.60 6.48 4.80
N ASN A 82 -4.48 7.20 4.73
CA ASN A 82 -4.51 8.59 4.31
C ASN A 82 -4.35 8.69 2.79
N GLN A 83 -4.33 9.92 2.27
CA GLN A 83 -4.30 10.17 0.82
C GLN A 83 -2.96 9.83 0.17
N ALA A 84 -1.93 9.60 0.96
CA ALA A 84 -0.61 9.23 0.43
C ALA A 84 -0.50 7.74 0.17
N ILE A 85 -1.53 6.96 0.47
CA ILE A 85 -1.52 5.50 0.32
C ILE A 85 -2.62 5.09 -0.63
N LEU A 86 -2.25 4.24 -1.59
CA LEU A 86 -3.21 3.56 -2.45
C LEU A 86 -3.37 2.14 -1.94
N ALA A 87 -4.61 1.75 -1.63
CA ALA A 87 -4.92 0.35 -1.33
C ALA A 87 -5.15 -0.37 -2.64
N ILE A 88 -4.56 -1.54 -2.79
CA ILE A 88 -4.68 -2.35 -4.00
C ILE A 88 -5.21 -3.72 -3.59
N GLN A 89 -6.33 -4.11 -4.17
CA GLN A 89 -6.99 -5.37 -3.84
C GLN A 89 -7.08 -6.21 -5.11
N PRO A 90 -6.25 -7.24 -5.23
CA PRO A 90 -6.28 -8.07 -6.44
C PRO A 90 -7.63 -8.76 -6.60
N HIS A 91 -8.06 -8.90 -7.85
CA HIS A 91 -9.23 -9.70 -8.15
C HIS A 91 -8.91 -11.17 -7.87
N GLU A 92 -9.96 -11.97 -7.77
CA GLU A 92 -9.85 -13.40 -7.55
C GLU A 92 -8.87 -13.99 -8.56
N ASN A 93 -8.08 -14.94 -8.10
CA ASN A 93 -7.07 -15.65 -8.91
C ASN A 93 -5.80 -14.86 -9.18
N PHE A 94 -5.63 -13.68 -8.60
CA PHE A 94 -4.36 -12.95 -8.72
C PHE A 94 -3.71 -12.85 -7.34
N SER A 95 -2.45 -13.23 -7.27
CA SER A 95 -1.73 -13.35 -6.00
C SER A 95 -1.27 -11.99 -5.49
N SER A 96 -1.64 -11.66 -4.25
CA SER A 96 -1.14 -10.43 -3.62
C SER A 96 0.38 -10.47 -3.47
N GLU A 97 0.93 -11.61 -3.08
CA GLU A 97 2.37 -11.72 -2.92
C GLU A 97 3.11 -11.48 -4.23
N PHE A 98 2.58 -12.02 -5.33
CA PHE A 98 3.22 -11.80 -6.62
C PHE A 98 3.18 -10.32 -7.01
N ILE A 99 2.04 -9.67 -6.83
CA ILE A 99 1.90 -8.25 -7.19
C ILE A 99 2.84 -7.39 -6.35
N ILE A 100 2.93 -7.67 -5.05
CA ILE A 100 3.85 -6.94 -4.18
C ILE A 100 5.28 -7.09 -4.67
N GLN A 101 5.71 -8.32 -4.97
CA GLN A 101 7.08 -8.54 -5.42
C GLN A 101 7.35 -7.88 -6.77
N TRP A 102 6.35 -7.91 -7.66
CA TRP A 102 6.50 -7.23 -8.94
C TRP A 102 6.67 -5.72 -8.73
N LEU A 103 5.84 -5.13 -7.87
CA LEU A 103 5.93 -3.69 -7.60
C LEU A 103 7.26 -3.33 -6.94
N LYS A 104 7.75 -4.17 -6.03
CA LYS A 104 9.06 -3.95 -5.42
C LYS A 104 10.16 -3.97 -6.48
N GLY A 105 10.10 -4.92 -7.39
CA GLY A 105 11.10 -5.05 -8.43
C GLY A 105 11.08 -3.90 -9.42
N GLU A 106 9.93 -3.30 -9.65
CA GLU A 106 9.77 -2.20 -10.60
C GLU A 106 9.92 -0.83 -9.96
N LYS A 107 10.24 -0.74 -8.69
CA LYS A 107 10.22 0.53 -7.97
C LYS A 107 11.08 1.58 -8.64
N LEU A 108 12.34 1.26 -8.92
CA LEU A 108 13.24 2.26 -9.51
C LEU A 108 12.76 2.70 -10.89
N HIS A 109 12.26 1.76 -11.68
CA HIS A 109 11.75 2.10 -13.00
C HIS A 109 10.53 3.02 -12.90
N ILE A 110 9.61 2.72 -11.99
CA ILE A 110 8.42 3.54 -11.82
C ILE A 110 8.82 4.95 -11.37
N ILE A 111 9.68 5.05 -10.37
CA ILE A 111 10.11 6.34 -9.84
C ILE A 111 10.79 7.16 -10.94
N SER A 112 11.72 6.56 -11.67
CA SER A 112 12.45 7.31 -12.69
C SER A 112 11.56 7.69 -13.86
N SER A 113 10.59 6.86 -14.22
CA SER A 113 9.70 7.16 -15.34
C SER A 113 8.72 8.28 -15.03
N TYR A 114 8.25 8.36 -13.79
CA TYR A 114 7.12 9.24 -13.47
C TYR A 114 7.48 10.41 -12.59
N LEU A 115 8.54 10.32 -11.79
CA LEU A 115 8.89 11.44 -10.90
C LEU A 115 9.98 12.34 -11.47
N GLN A 116 10.87 11.82 -12.30
CA GLN A 116 11.94 12.64 -12.87
C GLN A 116 11.42 13.62 -13.93
N GLY A 117 10.21 13.43 -14.42
CA GLY A 117 9.62 14.32 -15.41
C GLY A 117 9.00 15.57 -14.81
N GLY A 118 9.28 15.89 -13.55
CA GLY A 118 8.74 17.09 -12.91
C GLY A 118 7.49 16.84 -12.10
N GLN A 119 6.97 15.63 -12.09
CA GLN A 119 5.85 15.31 -11.22
C GLN A 119 6.36 15.10 -9.81
N GLY A 120 5.68 15.70 -8.85
CA GLY A 120 6.10 15.57 -7.46
C GLY A 120 5.74 14.25 -6.81
N ASN A 121 4.66 13.60 -7.28
CA ASN A 121 4.11 12.42 -6.63
C ASN A 121 3.61 11.43 -7.65
N LEU A 122 3.56 10.17 -7.25
CA LEU A 122 2.83 9.16 -8.00
C LEU A 122 1.33 9.39 -7.78
N SER A 123 0.51 8.75 -8.61
CA SER A 123 -0.94 8.85 -8.48
C SER A 123 -1.56 7.49 -8.70
N ALA A 124 -2.81 7.36 -8.28
CA ALA A 124 -3.56 6.14 -8.53
C ALA A 124 -3.64 5.84 -10.03
N GLU A 125 -3.79 6.89 -10.85
CA GLU A 125 -3.88 6.71 -12.28
C GLU A 125 -2.61 6.11 -12.87
N ILE A 126 -1.45 6.57 -12.39
CA ILE A 126 -0.17 6.02 -12.83
C ILE A 126 -0.11 4.54 -12.48
N VAL A 127 -0.43 4.18 -11.25
CA VAL A 127 -0.34 2.79 -10.81
C VAL A 127 -1.30 1.91 -11.59
N LYS A 128 -2.52 2.39 -11.83
CA LYS A 128 -3.51 1.61 -12.58
C LYS A 128 -3.07 1.32 -14.00
N LYS A 129 -2.27 2.20 -14.58
CA LYS A 129 -1.80 2.04 -15.97
C LYS A 129 -0.57 1.15 -16.11
N LEU A 130 0.05 0.75 -15.00
CA LEU A 130 1.22 -0.13 -15.08
C LEU A 130 0.84 -1.44 -15.75
N VAL A 131 1.71 -1.92 -16.64
CA VAL A 131 1.50 -3.13 -17.38
C VAL A 131 2.33 -4.24 -16.76
N ILE A 132 1.66 -5.32 -16.40
CA ILE A 132 2.30 -6.44 -15.72
C ILE A 132 2.03 -7.71 -16.53
N SER A 133 3.09 -8.44 -16.85
CA SER A 133 2.99 -9.75 -17.49
C SER A 133 2.78 -10.80 -16.41
N LEU A 134 1.68 -11.51 -16.49
CA LEU A 134 1.30 -12.43 -15.43
C LEU A 134 1.53 -13.88 -15.86
N PRO A 135 2.23 -14.66 -15.06
CA PRO A 135 2.20 -16.12 -15.21
C PRO A 135 0.83 -16.65 -14.79
N LYS A 136 0.63 -17.95 -14.94
CA LYS A 136 -0.62 -18.57 -14.49
C LYS A 136 -0.80 -18.33 -12.99
N PRO A 137 -2.06 -18.26 -12.51
CA PRO A 137 -2.28 -17.97 -11.08
C PRO A 137 -1.52 -18.88 -10.12
N GLN A 138 -1.41 -20.15 -10.45
CA GLN A 138 -0.66 -21.08 -9.60
C GLN A 138 0.81 -20.74 -9.54
N GLU A 139 1.38 -20.30 -10.66
CA GLU A 139 2.78 -19.88 -10.71
C GLU A 139 2.98 -18.59 -9.95
N GLN A 140 2.01 -17.68 -10.03
CA GLN A 140 2.08 -16.44 -9.26
C GLN A 140 2.19 -16.73 -7.77
N GLN A 141 1.37 -17.67 -7.29
CA GLN A 141 1.36 -17.99 -5.88
C GLN A 141 2.72 -18.52 -5.44
N LYS A 142 3.30 -19.42 -6.24
CA LYS A 142 4.60 -20.00 -5.91
C LYS A 142 5.70 -18.95 -5.92
N ILE A 143 5.72 -18.08 -6.93
CA ILE A 143 6.74 -17.04 -7.04
C ILE A 143 6.61 -16.06 -5.89
N GLY A 144 5.41 -15.59 -5.60
CA GLY A 144 5.18 -14.62 -4.54
C GLY A 144 5.56 -15.19 -3.18
N THR A 145 5.17 -16.43 -2.90
CA THR A 145 5.49 -17.07 -1.63
C THR A 145 7.00 -17.22 -1.46
N PHE A 146 7.70 -17.63 -2.53
CA PHE A 146 9.15 -17.76 -2.47
C PHE A 146 9.82 -16.43 -2.13
N PHE A 147 9.45 -15.35 -2.82
CA PHE A 147 10.10 -14.07 -2.59
C PHE A 147 9.73 -13.47 -1.24
N THR A 148 8.53 -13.71 -0.76
CA THR A 148 8.14 -13.25 0.57
C THR A 148 8.97 -13.95 1.64
N ALA A 149 9.17 -15.25 1.51
CA ALA A 149 10.00 -16.01 2.45
C ALA A 149 11.45 -15.53 2.41
N LEU A 150 11.96 -15.24 1.22
CA LEU A 150 13.34 -14.75 1.08
C LEU A 150 13.50 -13.38 1.74
N ASP A 151 12.52 -12.48 1.56
CA ASP A 151 12.56 -11.17 2.20
C ASP A 151 12.61 -11.32 3.72
N ARG A 152 11.80 -12.22 4.28
CA ARG A 152 11.81 -12.45 5.73
C ARG A 152 13.17 -12.97 6.19
N TYR A 153 13.74 -13.89 5.46
CA TYR A 153 15.04 -14.43 5.81
C TYR A 153 16.10 -13.34 5.83
N ILE A 154 16.14 -12.51 4.80
CA ILE A 154 17.11 -11.43 4.70
C ILE A 154 16.93 -10.45 5.86
N THR A 155 15.70 -10.05 6.13
CA THR A 155 15.41 -9.11 7.21
C THR A 155 15.89 -9.65 8.57
N ILE A 156 15.59 -10.92 8.86
CA ILE A 156 16.00 -11.53 10.13
C ILE A 156 17.51 -11.54 10.25
N HIS A 157 18.21 -11.90 9.18
CA HIS A 157 19.66 -12.03 9.25
C HIS A 157 20.36 -10.67 9.26
N GLN A 158 19.76 -9.65 8.68
CA GLN A 158 20.36 -8.30 8.72
C GLN A 158 20.28 -7.67 10.09
N ARG A 159 19.36 -8.12 10.95
CA ARG A 159 19.22 -7.58 12.29
C ARG A 159 20.26 -8.10 13.26
N LYS A 160 21.02 -9.09 12.86
CA LYS A 160 22.09 -9.64 13.70
C LYS A 160 23.38 -8.82 13.51
#